data_a63b308eb36a6280f8f820bca548e4aa
#
_entry.id   a63b308eb36a6280f8f820bca548e4aa
#
_cell.length_a   1.000
_cell.length_b   1.000
_cell.length_c   1.000
_cell.angle_alpha   90.00
_cell.angle_beta   90.00
_cell.angle_gamma   90.00
#
_symmetry.space_group_name_H-M   'P 1'
#
loop_
_entity.id
_entity.type
_entity.pdbx_description
1 polymer ?
#
loop_
_entity_poly.entity_id
_entity_poly.type
_entity_poly.pdbx_seq_one_letter_code
_entity_poly.pdbx_strand_id
1 'polypeptide(L)'
;ESLGITVQAYTSAVGPVKIDHSKMDLEEISNNRLYMPDKKAAAEAESYLEDMIQRKDSCGGVIECVVNGLPAGVGEPVFDKLDAALGKAIMSIGAVKGFEIGDGFEAAASLGSQDNDCFIIGKDGRPCKVTNHSGGTLGGMSDGSTLVMRAAFKPTPSISQIQKTVDRYGKEREIEIKGRHDPVIVPRAVVVVEAMAALTVADLLLMSMTSRLDKIKKFFKKEEI
;
A
#
# COMPACT_ATOMS: atom_id res chain seq x y z
N GLU A 1 -13.19 -7.08 -9.74
CA GLU A 1 -14.21 -6.27 -10.45
C GLU A 1 -15.57 -6.95 -10.47
N SER A 2 -15.68 -8.25 -10.83
CA SER A 2 -16.96 -8.97 -10.87
C SER A 2 -17.73 -8.99 -9.54
N LEU A 3 -17.05 -8.76 -8.42
CA LEU A 3 -17.62 -8.67 -7.08
C LEU A 3 -17.75 -7.23 -6.57
N GLY A 4 -17.51 -6.22 -7.42
CA GLY A 4 -17.49 -4.82 -7.03
C GLY A 4 -16.30 -4.42 -6.16
N ILE A 5 -15.26 -5.27 -6.07
CA ILE A 5 -14.03 -4.97 -5.34
C ILE A 5 -13.00 -4.39 -6.31
N THR A 6 -12.44 -3.23 -5.99
CA THR A 6 -11.37 -2.59 -6.75
C THR A 6 -10.14 -2.43 -5.88
N VAL A 7 -8.98 -2.63 -6.48
CA VAL A 7 -7.67 -2.39 -5.86
C VAL A 7 -6.94 -1.39 -6.73
N GLN A 8 -6.43 -0.33 -6.12
CA GLN A 8 -5.70 0.71 -6.83
C GLN A 8 -4.52 1.18 -5.99
N ALA A 9 -3.33 1.20 -6.59
CA ALA A 9 -2.15 1.75 -5.96
C ALA A 9 -1.64 2.97 -6.72
N TYR A 10 -0.99 3.86 -6.00
CA TYR A 10 -0.38 5.07 -6.54
C TYR A 10 0.79 5.54 -5.68
N THR A 11 1.63 6.35 -6.27
CA THR A 11 2.74 6.99 -5.56
C THR A 11 2.20 8.11 -4.67
N SER A 12 2.37 8.00 -3.37
CA SER A 12 1.99 9.04 -2.40
C SER A 12 3.16 9.92 -1.97
N ALA A 13 4.40 9.44 -2.13
CA ALA A 13 5.58 10.28 -1.90
C ALA A 13 6.79 9.85 -2.74
N VAL A 14 7.62 10.83 -3.12
CA VAL A 14 8.93 10.64 -3.75
C VAL A 14 9.93 11.51 -2.99
N GLY A 15 10.86 10.88 -2.29
CA GLY A 15 11.75 11.59 -1.35
C GLY A 15 10.92 12.43 -0.35
N PRO A 16 11.16 13.75 -0.25
CA PRO A 16 10.43 14.63 0.64
C PRO A 16 9.09 15.13 0.10
N VAL A 17 8.83 14.94 -1.21
CA VAL A 17 7.62 15.43 -1.86
C VAL A 17 6.47 14.46 -1.61
N LYS A 18 5.39 14.95 -1.03
CA LYS A 18 4.18 14.17 -0.71
C LYS A 18 2.97 14.74 -1.42
N ILE A 19 2.01 13.89 -1.76
CA ILE A 19 0.71 14.32 -2.26
C ILE A 19 -0.08 15.06 -1.17
N ASP A 20 -0.98 15.93 -1.60
CA ASP A 20 -2.03 16.52 -0.78
C ASP A 20 -3.32 15.76 -1.07
N HIS A 21 -3.77 14.94 -0.10
CA HIS A 21 -4.98 14.11 -0.26
C HIS A 21 -6.24 14.94 -0.58
N SER A 22 -6.26 16.22 -0.21
CA SER A 22 -7.38 17.11 -0.56
C SER A 22 -7.40 17.55 -2.03
N LYS A 23 -6.31 17.30 -2.77
CA LYS A 23 -6.13 17.66 -4.19
C LYS A 23 -5.97 16.46 -5.11
N MET A 24 -6.25 15.27 -4.59
CA MET A 24 -6.14 14.05 -5.36
C MET A 24 -7.16 14.01 -6.50
N ASP A 25 -6.68 13.66 -7.67
CA ASP A 25 -7.46 13.26 -8.83
C ASP A 25 -6.93 11.91 -9.30
N LEU A 26 -7.75 10.87 -9.17
CA LEU A 26 -7.36 9.51 -9.54
C LEU A 26 -7.12 9.35 -11.07
N GLU A 27 -7.67 10.21 -11.90
CA GLU A 27 -7.41 10.21 -13.34
C GLU A 27 -5.97 10.65 -13.64
N GLU A 28 -5.37 11.49 -12.79
CA GLU A 28 -3.99 11.93 -12.93
C GLU A 28 -2.95 10.81 -12.73
N ILE A 29 -3.31 9.70 -12.08
CA ILE A 29 -2.41 8.56 -11.88
C ILE A 29 -1.85 8.04 -13.21
N SER A 30 -2.67 7.95 -14.23
CA SER A 30 -2.27 7.49 -15.57
C SER A 30 -1.66 8.58 -16.44
N ASN A 31 -1.76 9.86 -16.05
CA ASN A 31 -1.35 11.01 -16.85
C ASN A 31 0.09 11.45 -16.59
N ASN A 32 0.76 10.89 -15.59
CA ASN A 32 2.17 11.19 -15.30
C ASN A 32 2.98 9.91 -15.04
N ARG A 33 4.27 9.97 -15.32
CA ARG A 33 5.19 8.83 -15.21
C ARG A 33 5.49 8.38 -13.78
N LEU A 34 5.08 9.16 -12.79
CA LEU A 34 5.29 8.85 -11.38
C LEU A 34 4.07 8.16 -10.75
N TYR A 35 2.95 8.06 -11.47
CA TYR A 35 1.69 7.54 -10.97
C TYR A 35 1.21 8.25 -9.71
N MET A 36 1.39 9.59 -9.64
CA MET A 36 0.94 10.42 -8.54
C MET A 36 -0.44 11.02 -8.85
N PRO A 37 -1.41 10.93 -7.93
CA PRO A 37 -2.75 11.48 -8.12
C PRO A 37 -2.84 12.99 -7.89
N ASP A 38 -1.77 13.66 -7.47
CA ASP A 38 -1.68 15.11 -7.28
C ASP A 38 -0.75 15.69 -8.34
N LYS A 39 -1.32 16.41 -9.30
CA LYS A 39 -0.59 17.00 -10.43
C LYS A 39 0.53 17.95 -9.99
N LYS A 40 0.29 18.74 -8.93
CA LYS A 40 1.31 19.66 -8.41
C LYS A 40 2.45 18.90 -7.77
N ALA A 41 2.14 17.93 -6.91
CA ALA A 41 3.15 17.09 -6.28
C ALA A 41 3.92 16.27 -7.32
N ALA A 42 3.28 15.79 -8.39
CA ALA A 42 3.95 15.10 -9.49
C ALA A 42 5.01 15.98 -10.16
N ALA A 43 4.69 17.24 -10.47
CA ALA A 43 5.64 18.19 -11.07
C ALA A 43 6.80 18.53 -10.12
N GLU A 44 6.53 18.72 -8.83
CA GLU A 44 7.56 18.94 -7.80
C GLU A 44 8.47 17.71 -7.65
N ALA A 45 7.91 16.52 -7.67
CA ALA A 45 8.64 15.26 -7.58
C ALA A 45 9.52 15.04 -8.82
N GLU A 46 9.06 15.39 -10.00
CA GLU A 46 9.88 15.34 -11.23
C GLU A 46 11.10 16.25 -11.12
N SER A 47 10.91 17.50 -10.70
CA SER A 47 12.01 18.44 -10.47
C SER A 47 13.00 17.93 -9.42
N TYR A 48 12.51 17.35 -8.34
CA TYR A 48 13.36 16.73 -7.31
C TYR A 48 14.16 15.55 -7.87
N LEU A 49 13.58 14.72 -8.73
CA LEU A 49 14.29 13.61 -9.37
C LEU A 49 15.36 14.07 -10.37
N GLU A 50 15.16 15.19 -11.06
CA GLU A 50 16.18 15.80 -11.92
C GLU A 50 17.42 16.21 -11.10
N ASP A 51 17.23 16.80 -9.91
CA ASP A 51 18.32 17.12 -8.99
C ASP A 51 19.05 15.84 -8.49
N MET A 52 18.31 14.77 -8.16
CA MET A 52 18.92 13.49 -7.79
C MET A 52 19.78 12.91 -8.91
N ILE A 53 19.33 12.99 -10.16
CA ILE A 53 20.10 12.55 -11.34
C ILE A 53 21.39 13.35 -11.47
N GLN A 54 21.31 14.68 -11.31
CA GLN A 54 22.51 15.55 -11.38
C GLN A 54 23.50 15.23 -10.28
N ARG A 55 23.03 14.91 -9.09
CA ARG A 55 23.87 14.49 -7.94
C ARG A 55 24.34 13.04 -8.04
N LYS A 56 23.93 12.29 -9.07
CA LYS A 56 24.20 10.86 -9.21
C LYS A 56 23.71 10.05 -8.00
N ASP A 57 22.60 10.44 -7.43
CA ASP A 57 22.01 9.86 -6.24
C ASP A 57 20.62 9.26 -6.53
N SER A 58 20.00 8.69 -5.51
CA SER A 58 18.67 8.12 -5.57
C SER A 58 17.85 8.49 -4.33
N CYS A 59 16.55 8.41 -4.44
CA CYS A 59 15.65 8.59 -3.32
C CYS A 59 14.70 7.40 -3.15
N GLY A 60 14.13 7.30 -1.96
CA GLY A 60 13.02 6.42 -1.67
C GLY A 60 11.68 7.09 -1.95
N GLY A 61 10.62 6.44 -1.53
CA GLY A 61 9.28 7.01 -1.59
C GLY A 61 8.25 6.08 -0.97
N VAL A 62 7.00 6.44 -1.08
CA VAL A 62 5.86 5.72 -0.50
C VAL A 62 4.83 5.46 -1.58
N ILE A 63 4.32 4.24 -1.58
CA ILE A 63 3.15 3.85 -2.36
C ILE A 63 1.98 3.70 -1.41
N GLU A 64 0.86 4.31 -1.73
CA GLU A 64 -0.41 4.06 -1.08
C GLU A 64 -1.27 3.16 -1.96
N CYS A 65 -1.95 2.22 -1.33
CA CYS A 65 -2.86 1.29 -2.01
C CYS A 65 -4.19 1.28 -1.28
N VAL A 66 -5.27 1.43 -2.04
CA VAL A 66 -6.64 1.44 -1.54
C VAL A 66 -7.42 0.26 -2.12
N VAL A 67 -8.25 -0.38 -1.28
CA VAL A 67 -9.18 -1.40 -1.70
C VAL A 67 -10.59 -0.96 -1.33
N ASN A 68 -11.43 -0.82 -2.35
CA ASN A 68 -12.84 -0.45 -2.17
C ASN A 68 -13.75 -1.65 -2.41
N GLY A 69 -14.93 -1.63 -1.78
CA GLY A 69 -15.95 -2.65 -1.97
C GLY A 69 -15.69 -3.98 -1.26
N LEU A 70 -14.65 -4.06 -0.43
CA LEU A 70 -14.39 -5.27 0.36
C LEU A 70 -15.48 -5.43 1.43
N PRO A 71 -16.21 -6.57 1.47
CA PRO A 71 -17.22 -6.79 2.50
C PRO A 71 -16.60 -6.92 3.89
N ALA A 72 -17.34 -6.56 4.93
CA ALA A 72 -16.91 -6.80 6.30
C ALA A 72 -16.72 -8.28 6.61
N GLY A 73 -15.70 -8.64 7.43
CA GLY A 73 -15.44 -9.97 7.91
C GLY A 73 -14.50 -10.80 7.03
N VAL A 74 -13.67 -10.18 6.18
CA VAL A 74 -12.59 -10.85 5.45
C VAL A 74 -11.31 -10.75 6.25
N GLY A 75 -10.67 -11.89 6.51
CA GLY A 75 -9.49 -12.06 7.37
C GLY A 75 -9.77 -13.08 8.46
N GLU A 76 -8.72 -13.71 8.97
CA GLU A 76 -8.80 -14.72 10.02
C GLU A 76 -8.28 -14.14 11.34
N PRO A 77 -9.02 -14.31 12.45
CA PRO A 77 -8.55 -13.85 13.75
C PRO A 77 -7.21 -14.46 14.17
N VAL A 78 -6.45 -13.73 14.99
CA VAL A 78 -5.19 -14.08 15.63
C VAL A 78 -4.00 -14.01 14.68
N PHE A 79 -3.70 -15.02 13.84
CA PHE A 79 -2.45 -15.09 13.08
C PHE A 79 -2.57 -14.61 11.64
N ASP A 80 -3.69 -14.86 10.99
CA ASP A 80 -3.91 -14.54 9.59
C ASP A 80 -4.90 -13.36 9.43
N LYS A 81 -4.73 -12.36 10.31
CA LYS A 81 -5.44 -11.09 10.21
C LYS A 81 -5.21 -10.46 8.84
N LEU A 82 -6.19 -9.74 8.35
CA LEU A 82 -6.11 -9.05 7.05
C LEU A 82 -4.89 -8.11 6.98
N ASP A 83 -4.67 -7.28 8.00
CA ASP A 83 -3.53 -6.38 8.10
C ASP A 83 -2.19 -7.13 8.17
N ALA A 84 -2.12 -8.23 8.93
CA ALA A 84 -0.92 -9.06 9.03
C ALA A 84 -0.59 -9.77 7.71
N ALA A 85 -1.60 -10.33 7.03
CA ALA A 85 -1.43 -10.97 5.72
C ALA A 85 -0.97 -9.99 4.65
N LEU A 86 -1.57 -8.78 4.63
CA LEU A 86 -1.14 -7.69 3.73
C LEU A 86 0.29 -7.24 4.06
N GLY A 87 0.60 -7.04 5.34
CA GLY A 87 1.96 -6.69 5.77
C GLY A 87 3.00 -7.73 5.34
N LYS A 88 2.70 -9.02 5.49
CA LYS A 88 3.54 -10.12 5.02
C LYS A 88 3.75 -10.07 3.51
N ALA A 89 2.69 -9.86 2.74
CA ALA A 89 2.74 -9.81 1.28
C ALA A 89 3.55 -8.60 0.80
N ILE A 90 3.26 -7.41 1.30
CA ILE A 90 3.93 -6.16 0.92
C ILE A 90 5.39 -6.14 1.37
N MET A 91 5.70 -6.61 2.58
CA MET A 91 7.09 -6.72 3.06
C MET A 91 7.93 -7.74 2.29
N SER A 92 7.33 -8.65 1.54
CA SER A 92 8.03 -9.57 0.65
C SER A 92 8.55 -8.90 -0.64
N ILE A 93 8.05 -7.72 -0.99
CA ILE A 93 8.48 -6.97 -2.15
C ILE A 93 9.90 -6.42 -1.90
N GLY A 94 10.79 -6.59 -2.89
CA GLY A 94 12.16 -6.06 -2.80
C GLY A 94 12.17 -4.55 -2.55
N ALA A 95 13.08 -4.09 -1.69
CA ALA A 95 13.26 -2.70 -1.27
C ALA A 95 12.18 -2.11 -0.35
N VAL A 96 11.10 -2.80 -0.05
CA VAL A 96 10.17 -2.37 1.00
C VAL A 96 10.84 -2.42 2.36
N LYS A 97 10.66 -1.38 3.17
CA LYS A 97 11.22 -1.22 4.51
C LYS A 97 10.19 -0.82 5.57
N GLY A 98 8.98 -0.50 5.15
CA GLY A 98 7.89 -0.17 6.06
C GLY A 98 6.55 -0.51 5.44
N PHE A 99 5.59 -0.84 6.30
CA PHE A 99 4.20 -1.08 5.98
C PHE A 99 3.34 -0.42 7.05
N GLU A 100 2.29 0.24 6.63
CA GLU A 100 1.31 0.86 7.51
C GLU A 100 -0.09 0.57 6.99
N ILE A 101 -1.07 0.56 7.91
CA ILE A 101 -2.49 0.49 7.59
C ILE A 101 -3.22 1.62 8.34
N GLY A 102 -4.18 2.27 7.70
CA GLY A 102 -4.84 3.45 8.25
C GLY A 102 -3.84 4.56 8.61
N ASP A 103 -3.97 5.13 9.81
CA ASP A 103 -3.06 6.18 10.30
C ASP A 103 -1.65 5.65 10.60
N GLY A 104 -1.48 4.32 10.69
CA GLY A 104 -0.14 3.72 10.83
C GLY A 104 0.61 4.24 12.05
N PHE A 105 1.83 4.77 11.84
CA PHE A 105 2.64 5.30 12.93
C PHE A 105 2.09 6.58 13.56
N GLU A 106 1.24 7.35 12.87
CA GLU A 106 0.63 8.57 13.41
C GLU A 106 -0.38 8.24 14.52
N ALA A 107 -1.02 7.07 14.47
CA ALA A 107 -1.90 6.57 15.54
C ALA A 107 -1.21 6.53 16.91
N ALA A 108 0.12 6.31 16.95
CA ALA A 108 0.86 6.28 18.22
C ALA A 108 0.93 7.63 18.95
N ALA A 109 0.72 8.75 18.23
CA ALA A 109 0.69 10.09 18.78
C ALA A 109 -0.75 10.59 19.04
N SER A 110 -1.76 9.85 18.58
CA SER A 110 -3.17 10.21 18.72
C SER A 110 -3.73 9.88 20.10
N LEU A 111 -4.74 10.63 20.52
CA LEU A 111 -5.54 10.29 21.68
C LEU A 111 -6.64 9.29 21.28
N GLY A 112 -6.95 8.31 22.12
CA GLY A 112 -7.98 7.32 21.84
C GLY A 112 -9.35 7.94 21.49
N SER A 113 -9.69 9.10 22.03
CA SER A 113 -10.91 9.83 21.69
C SER A 113 -10.89 10.47 20.28
N GLN A 114 -9.72 10.64 19.70
CA GLN A 114 -9.51 11.20 18.35
C GLN A 114 -9.34 10.09 17.30
N ASP A 115 -8.65 9.02 17.67
CA ASP A 115 -8.35 7.87 16.80
C ASP A 115 -9.56 6.92 16.64
N ASN A 116 -10.53 6.97 17.56
CA ASN A 116 -11.68 6.07 17.56
C ASN A 116 -12.63 6.36 16.38
N ASP A 117 -12.77 5.42 15.46
CA ASP A 117 -13.69 5.50 14.32
C ASP A 117 -15.14 5.28 14.78
N CYS A 118 -15.86 6.40 14.97
CA CYS A 118 -17.28 6.35 15.41
C CYS A 118 -18.18 5.76 14.33
N PHE A 119 -19.09 4.86 14.73
CA PHE A 119 -20.12 4.32 13.85
C PHE A 119 -21.38 5.16 13.89
N ILE A 120 -21.97 5.38 12.71
CA ILE A 120 -23.28 6.00 12.52
C ILE A 120 -24.13 5.13 11.61
N ILE A 121 -25.43 5.42 11.56
CA ILE A 121 -26.31 4.82 10.54
C ILE A 121 -26.20 5.66 9.26
N GLY A 122 -25.71 5.04 8.19
CA GLY A 122 -25.59 5.66 6.89
C GLY A 122 -26.97 5.91 6.21
N LYS A 123 -26.94 6.59 5.09
CA LYS A 123 -28.16 6.93 4.32
C LYS A 123 -28.89 5.68 3.79
N ASP A 124 -28.19 4.57 3.66
CA ASP A 124 -28.71 3.26 3.25
C ASP A 124 -29.26 2.41 4.42
N GLY A 125 -29.28 2.98 5.63
CA GLY A 125 -29.73 2.32 6.85
C GLY A 125 -28.71 1.32 7.44
N ARG A 126 -27.48 1.27 6.94
CA ARG A 126 -26.41 0.39 7.42
C ARG A 126 -25.42 1.15 8.29
N PRO A 127 -24.77 0.47 9.25
CA PRO A 127 -23.67 1.05 9.99
C PRO A 127 -22.52 1.44 9.04
N CYS A 128 -22.00 2.66 9.20
CA CYS A 128 -20.80 3.13 8.53
C CYS A 128 -19.96 3.96 9.50
N LYS A 129 -18.68 4.10 9.23
CA LYS A 129 -17.77 4.92 10.02
C LYS A 129 -17.79 6.37 9.53
N VAL A 130 -17.55 7.31 10.46
CA VAL A 130 -17.37 8.74 10.16
C VAL A 130 -15.94 9.04 9.71
N THR A 131 -14.98 8.34 10.31
CA THR A 131 -13.54 8.39 10.02
C THR A 131 -13.03 7.02 9.66
N ASN A 132 -11.78 6.90 9.25
CA ASN A 132 -11.17 5.63 8.86
C ASN A 132 -9.71 5.55 9.33
N HIS A 133 -9.45 5.91 10.59
CA HIS A 133 -8.13 5.87 11.21
C HIS A 133 -7.54 4.46 11.22
N SER A 134 -8.40 3.45 11.43
CA SER A 134 -8.01 2.03 11.38
C SER A 134 -7.76 1.49 9.97
N GLY A 135 -7.99 2.30 8.92
CA GLY A 135 -7.72 1.91 7.53
C GLY A 135 -8.53 0.73 7.02
N GLY A 136 -9.81 0.59 7.43
CA GLY A 136 -10.70 -0.46 6.95
C GLY A 136 -10.55 -1.81 7.64
N THR A 137 -9.79 -1.87 8.74
CA THR A 137 -9.60 -3.10 9.52
C THR A 137 -10.06 -2.92 10.96
N LEU A 138 -10.74 -3.93 11.50
CA LEU A 138 -11.17 -3.98 12.90
C LEU A 138 -11.07 -5.42 13.41
N GLY A 139 -10.34 -5.62 14.51
CA GLY A 139 -10.13 -6.95 15.08
C GLY A 139 -9.40 -7.93 14.16
N GLY A 140 -8.68 -7.44 13.17
CA GLY A 140 -7.94 -8.27 12.20
C GLY A 140 -8.76 -8.67 10.96
N MET A 141 -9.96 -8.14 10.81
CA MET A 141 -10.83 -8.38 9.66
C MET A 141 -11.21 -7.06 9.00
N SER A 142 -11.63 -7.11 7.74
CA SER A 142 -12.24 -5.96 7.07
C SER A 142 -13.53 -5.54 7.79
N ASP A 143 -13.78 -4.23 7.85
CA ASP A 143 -14.98 -3.67 8.49
C ASP A 143 -16.01 -3.11 7.48
N GLY A 144 -15.72 -3.22 6.19
CA GLY A 144 -16.56 -2.73 5.09
C GLY A 144 -16.21 -1.30 4.64
N SER A 145 -15.31 -0.60 5.34
CA SER A 145 -14.76 0.67 4.89
C SER A 145 -13.67 0.46 3.84
N THR A 146 -13.24 1.54 3.18
CA THR A 146 -12.07 1.50 2.30
C THR A 146 -10.85 1.02 3.06
N LEU A 147 -10.21 -0.04 2.57
CA LEU A 147 -8.93 -0.49 3.10
C LEU A 147 -7.84 0.45 2.57
N VAL A 148 -7.04 1.01 3.47
CA VAL A 148 -5.97 1.96 3.13
C VAL A 148 -4.67 1.46 3.73
N MET A 149 -3.65 1.29 2.89
CA MET A 149 -2.33 0.85 3.32
C MET A 149 -1.22 1.61 2.60
N ARG A 150 -0.06 1.71 3.23
CA ARG A 150 1.13 2.37 2.66
C ARG A 150 2.36 1.47 2.78
N ALA A 151 3.20 1.53 1.74
CA ALA A 151 4.46 0.81 1.65
C ALA A 151 5.61 1.79 1.43
N ALA A 152 6.60 1.79 2.32
CA ALA A 152 7.79 2.62 2.22
C ALA A 152 8.92 1.86 1.52
N PHE A 153 9.48 2.47 0.49
CA PHE A 153 10.56 1.94 -0.33
C PHE A 153 11.87 2.69 -0.04
N LYS A 154 12.94 1.95 0.20
CA LYS A 154 14.27 2.55 0.37
C LYS A 154 14.84 3.05 -0.95
N PRO A 155 15.78 4.01 -0.92
CA PRO A 155 16.55 4.40 -2.11
C PRO A 155 17.28 3.21 -2.74
N THR A 156 17.51 3.28 -4.04
CA THR A 156 18.34 2.31 -4.77
C THR A 156 19.81 2.46 -4.33
N PRO A 157 20.47 1.39 -3.84
CA PRO A 157 21.86 1.52 -3.34
C PRO A 157 22.89 1.59 -4.47
N SER A 158 22.53 1.19 -5.69
CA SER A 158 23.41 1.22 -6.86
C SER A 158 23.44 2.62 -7.48
N ILE A 159 24.18 3.55 -6.87
CA ILE A 159 24.35 4.92 -7.35
C ILE A 159 25.72 5.13 -7.98
N SER A 160 25.85 6.14 -8.85
CA SER A 160 27.11 6.46 -9.52
C SER A 160 27.99 7.41 -8.70
N GLN A 161 27.91 7.31 -7.37
CA GLN A 161 28.84 7.95 -6.43
C GLN A 161 29.85 6.92 -5.91
N ILE A 162 31.04 7.39 -5.53
CA ILE A 162 32.05 6.53 -4.88
C ILE A 162 31.53 6.11 -3.51
N GLN A 163 31.47 4.79 -3.28
CA GLN A 163 31.00 4.19 -2.04
C GLN A 163 32.10 3.33 -1.41
N LYS A 164 32.20 3.37 -0.09
CA LYS A 164 33.12 2.50 0.65
C LYS A 164 32.51 1.11 0.81
N THR A 165 33.33 0.09 0.62
CA THR A 165 32.96 -1.32 0.76
C THR A 165 34.14 -2.14 1.23
N VAL A 166 33.97 -3.45 1.36
CA VAL A 166 35.03 -4.40 1.64
C VAL A 166 35.03 -5.49 0.57
N ASP A 167 36.20 -5.96 0.19
CA ASP A 167 36.35 -7.10 -0.69
C ASP A 167 36.12 -8.44 0.05
N ARG A 168 36.08 -9.55 -0.70
CA ARG A 168 35.92 -10.90 -0.12
C ARG A 168 37.05 -11.34 0.81
N TYR A 169 38.15 -10.58 0.87
CA TYR A 169 39.28 -10.84 1.74
C TYR A 169 39.31 -9.92 2.98
N GLY A 170 38.24 -9.14 3.21
CA GLY A 170 38.12 -8.23 4.33
C GLY A 170 38.93 -6.92 4.20
N LYS A 171 39.35 -6.56 2.99
CA LYS A 171 40.07 -5.30 2.74
C LYS A 171 39.11 -4.20 2.31
N GLU A 172 39.30 -3.01 2.89
CA GLU A 172 38.55 -1.81 2.48
C GLU A 172 38.79 -1.49 1.00
N ARG A 173 37.74 -1.12 0.30
CA ARG A 173 37.73 -0.75 -1.11
C ARG A 173 36.78 0.42 -1.34
N GLU A 174 36.97 1.08 -2.45
CA GLU A 174 36.02 2.02 -3.01
C GLU A 174 35.43 1.40 -4.27
N ILE A 175 34.12 1.57 -4.45
CA ILE A 175 33.40 1.13 -5.63
C ILE A 175 32.55 2.28 -6.18
N GLU A 176 32.58 2.44 -7.49
CA GLU A 176 31.64 3.26 -8.25
C GLU A 176 30.85 2.35 -9.17
N ILE A 177 29.53 2.32 -9.04
CA ILE A 177 28.69 1.47 -9.87
C ILE A 177 28.36 2.28 -11.12
N LYS A 178 28.91 1.87 -12.27
CA LYS A 178 28.68 2.52 -13.57
C LYS A 178 27.49 1.87 -14.29
N GLY A 179 26.65 2.67 -14.91
CA GLY A 179 25.51 2.20 -15.67
C GLY A 179 24.30 3.13 -15.53
N ARG A 180 23.17 2.70 -16.12
CA ARG A 180 21.89 3.40 -15.95
C ARG A 180 21.28 2.97 -14.63
N HIS A 181 21.02 3.92 -13.75
CA HIS A 181 20.35 3.69 -12.48
C HIS A 181 19.02 4.44 -12.45
N ASP A 182 18.03 3.84 -11.81
CA ASP A 182 16.78 4.53 -11.55
C ASP A 182 16.96 5.43 -10.32
N PRO A 183 16.70 6.73 -10.44
CA PRO A 183 16.78 7.64 -9.30
C PRO A 183 15.72 7.34 -8.24
N VAL A 184 14.66 6.64 -8.62
CA VAL A 184 13.59 6.15 -7.75
C VAL A 184 12.97 4.89 -8.36
N ILE A 185 12.61 3.92 -7.53
CA ILE A 185 11.97 2.66 -7.98
C ILE A 185 10.46 2.66 -7.80
N VAL A 186 9.92 3.62 -7.05
CA VAL A 186 8.51 3.66 -6.64
C VAL A 186 7.54 3.52 -7.82
N PRO A 187 7.69 4.23 -8.95
CA PRO A 187 6.75 4.09 -10.08
C PRO A 187 6.68 2.67 -10.65
N ARG A 188 7.78 1.93 -10.61
CA ARG A 188 7.80 0.52 -11.05
C ARG A 188 7.16 -0.42 -10.04
N ALA A 189 7.18 -0.03 -8.77
CA ALA A 189 6.65 -0.82 -7.68
C ALA A 189 5.14 -0.65 -7.48
N VAL A 190 4.52 0.40 -8.04
CA VAL A 190 3.06 0.66 -7.93
C VAL A 190 2.26 -0.58 -8.33
N VAL A 191 2.48 -1.09 -9.54
CA VAL A 191 1.75 -2.27 -10.05
C VAL A 191 2.04 -3.54 -9.22
N VAL A 192 3.23 -3.63 -8.62
CA VAL A 192 3.60 -4.79 -7.78
C VAL A 192 2.85 -4.73 -6.45
N VAL A 193 2.77 -3.55 -5.82
CA VAL A 193 2.00 -3.35 -4.58
C VAL A 193 0.52 -3.64 -4.83
N GLU A 194 -0.04 -3.12 -5.92
CA GLU A 194 -1.42 -3.36 -6.32
C GLU A 194 -1.71 -4.85 -6.51
N ALA A 195 -0.86 -5.55 -7.26
CA ALA A 195 -1.00 -6.98 -7.51
C ALA A 195 -0.89 -7.81 -6.22
N MET A 196 0.06 -7.49 -5.33
CA MET A 196 0.24 -8.21 -4.07
C MET A 196 -0.93 -7.97 -3.12
N ALA A 197 -1.47 -6.76 -3.07
CA ALA A 197 -2.68 -6.46 -2.32
C ALA A 197 -3.89 -7.22 -2.88
N ALA A 198 -4.08 -7.20 -4.20
CA ALA A 198 -5.17 -7.89 -4.87
C ALA A 198 -5.13 -9.41 -4.65
N LEU A 199 -3.94 -10.02 -4.76
CA LEU A 199 -3.74 -11.46 -4.50
C LEU A 199 -4.07 -11.82 -3.05
N THR A 200 -3.60 -11.03 -2.09
CA THR A 200 -3.86 -11.27 -0.66
C THR A 200 -5.33 -11.14 -0.32
N VAL A 201 -5.98 -10.08 -0.83
CA VAL A 201 -7.42 -9.88 -0.63
C VAL A 201 -8.24 -11.00 -1.26
N ALA A 202 -7.87 -11.43 -2.49
CA ALA A 202 -8.56 -12.52 -3.17
C ALA A 202 -8.42 -13.85 -2.40
N ASP A 203 -7.23 -14.16 -1.89
CA ASP A 203 -6.98 -15.37 -1.11
C ASP A 203 -7.81 -15.39 0.17
N LEU A 204 -7.77 -14.32 0.98
CA LEU A 204 -8.56 -14.21 2.20
C LEU A 204 -10.07 -14.19 1.93
N LEU A 205 -10.51 -13.59 0.81
CA LEU A 205 -11.91 -13.61 0.41
C LEU A 205 -12.38 -15.04 0.09
N LEU A 206 -11.57 -15.82 -0.64
CA LEU A 206 -11.86 -17.23 -0.92
C LEU A 206 -11.88 -18.06 0.36
N MET A 207 -10.92 -17.87 1.27
CA MET A 207 -10.92 -18.51 2.58
C MET A 207 -12.19 -18.18 3.37
N SER A 208 -12.67 -16.96 3.34
CA SER A 208 -13.89 -16.53 4.04
C SER A 208 -15.16 -17.24 3.57
N MET A 209 -15.16 -17.87 2.40
CA MET A 209 -16.31 -18.65 1.90
C MET A 209 -16.61 -19.86 2.79
N THR A 210 -15.60 -20.43 3.44
CA THR A 210 -15.73 -21.62 4.29
C THR A 210 -15.97 -21.28 5.76
N SER A 211 -15.97 -20.01 6.14
CA SER A 211 -16.17 -19.56 7.53
C SER A 211 -17.61 -19.75 8.05
N ARG A 212 -18.58 -20.02 7.17
CA ARG A 212 -19.99 -20.16 7.52
C ARG A 212 -20.60 -21.42 6.92
N LEU A 213 -21.22 -22.23 7.76
CA LEU A 213 -21.83 -23.49 7.36
C LEU A 213 -22.99 -23.32 6.34
N ASP A 214 -23.76 -22.23 6.43
CA ASP A 214 -24.83 -21.94 5.48
C ASP A 214 -24.27 -21.65 4.06
N LYS A 215 -23.13 -20.98 3.96
CA LYS A 215 -22.44 -20.75 2.68
C LYS A 215 -21.93 -22.07 2.10
N ILE A 216 -21.29 -22.91 2.93
CA ILE A 216 -20.82 -24.25 2.52
C ILE A 216 -21.99 -25.11 2.04
N LYS A 217 -23.08 -25.17 2.81
CA LYS A 217 -24.29 -25.91 2.41
C LYS A 217 -24.87 -25.40 1.07
N LYS A 218 -24.88 -24.08 0.87
CA LYS A 218 -25.38 -23.49 -0.40
C LYS A 218 -24.50 -23.89 -1.59
N PHE A 219 -23.19 -23.90 -1.42
CA PHE A 219 -22.24 -24.28 -2.47
C PHE A 219 -22.36 -25.76 -2.87
N PHE A 220 -22.52 -26.65 -1.90
CA PHE A 220 -22.60 -28.09 -2.13
C PHE A 220 -24.04 -28.60 -2.34
N LYS A 221 -25.08 -27.78 -2.20
CA LYS A 221 -26.40 -28.20 -2.64
C LYS A 221 -26.37 -28.29 -4.17
N LYS A 222 -26.50 -29.53 -4.66
CA LYS A 222 -26.86 -29.76 -6.05
C LYS A 222 -28.21 -29.08 -6.28
N GLU A 223 -28.33 -28.19 -7.22
CA GLU A 223 -29.62 -27.83 -7.75
C GLU A 223 -30.23 -29.13 -8.26
N GLU A 224 -31.38 -29.51 -7.71
CA GLU A 224 -32.17 -30.58 -8.30
C GLU A 224 -32.59 -30.08 -9.68
N ILE A 225 -31.97 -30.69 -10.74
CA ILE A 225 -32.26 -30.46 -12.11
C ILE A 225 -33.62 -31.13 -12.43
#